data_39a02370ea585be242a377afae4f9146
#
_entry.id   39a02370ea585be242a377afae4f9146
#
_cell.length_a   1.000
_cell.length_b   1.000
_cell.length_c   1.000
_cell.angle_alpha   90.00
_cell.angle_beta   90.00
_cell.angle_gamma   90.00
#
_symmetry.space_group_name_H-M   'P 1'
#
loop_
_entity.id
_entity.type
_entity.pdbx_description
1 polymer ?
#
loop_
_entity_poly.entity_id
_entity_poly.type
_entity_poly.pdbx_seq_one_letter_code
_entity_poly.pdbx_strand_id
1 'polypeptide(L)'
;FAVGVAERDQLLEPKNVRSGDVLIGLPSSGIHSNGYSLVRHVLGIKTDADFNQLPIEEQETLLKPTNLYAKSVWPLIAQGSIQSMAHITGGGLIENLPRAYTNKSVCRN
;
A
#
# COMPACT_ATOMS: atom_id res chain seq x y z
N PHE A 1 17.09 -6.46 3.74
CA PHE A 1 17.43 -5.02 3.65
C PHE A 1 17.35 -4.56 2.21
N ALA A 2 16.76 -3.40 1.99
CA ALA A 2 16.83 -2.70 0.70
C ALA A 2 17.35 -1.28 0.98
N VAL A 3 18.33 -0.84 0.20
CA VAL A 3 18.89 0.52 0.26
C VAL A 3 18.79 1.11 -1.13
N GLY A 4 18.33 2.34 -1.22
CA GLY A 4 18.20 3.06 -2.48
C GLY A 4 18.67 4.49 -2.35
N VAL A 5 18.90 5.13 -3.49
CA VAL A 5 19.26 6.55 -3.59
C VAL A 5 18.28 7.23 -4.51
N ALA A 6 17.84 8.42 -4.16
CA ALA A 6 17.00 9.26 -4.99
C ALA A 6 17.50 10.71 -4.93
N GLU A 7 17.33 11.43 -6.03
CA GLU A 7 17.59 12.87 -6.05
C GLU A 7 16.54 13.60 -5.18
N ARG A 8 17.02 14.53 -4.36
CA ARG A 8 16.19 15.20 -3.36
C ARG A 8 15.06 16.03 -3.96
N ASP A 9 15.31 16.63 -5.10
CA ASP A 9 14.36 17.45 -5.84
C ASP A 9 13.31 16.62 -6.60
N GLN A 10 13.51 15.30 -6.72
CA GLN A 10 12.57 14.38 -7.36
C GLN A 10 11.68 13.64 -6.35
N LEU A 11 11.83 13.92 -5.06
CA LEU A 11 10.98 13.32 -4.04
C LEU A 11 9.55 13.88 -4.10
N LEU A 12 8.58 12.98 -3.99
CA LEU A 12 7.18 13.39 -3.84
C LEU A 12 6.98 14.02 -2.45
N GLU A 13 6.38 15.19 -2.43
CA GLU A 13 6.18 15.92 -1.19
C GLU A 13 4.69 16.14 -0.90
N PRO A 14 4.19 15.74 0.29
CA PRO A 14 2.79 15.92 0.70
C PRO A 14 2.30 17.39 0.62
N LYS A 15 3.20 18.35 0.71
CA LYS A 15 2.88 19.81 0.60
C LYS A 15 2.37 20.22 -0.78
N ASN A 16 2.65 19.42 -1.82
CA ASN A 16 2.24 19.70 -3.19
C ASN A 16 0.78 19.33 -3.48
N VAL A 17 0.17 18.50 -2.62
CA VAL A 17 -1.22 18.06 -2.76
C VAL A 17 -2.18 19.22 -2.47
N ARG A 18 -3.17 19.40 -3.35
CA ARG A 18 -4.13 20.51 -3.32
C ARG A 18 -5.57 20.01 -3.32
N SER A 19 -6.48 20.86 -2.88
CA SER A 19 -7.91 20.59 -3.03
C SER A 19 -8.26 20.56 -4.53
N GLY A 20 -8.97 19.50 -4.93
CA GLY A 20 -9.30 19.23 -6.33
C GLY A 20 -8.39 18.19 -7.00
N ASP A 21 -7.29 17.79 -6.37
CA ASP A 21 -6.50 16.67 -6.87
C ASP A 21 -7.30 15.38 -6.82
N VAL A 22 -7.10 14.55 -7.83
CA VAL A 22 -7.82 13.27 -7.97
C VAL A 22 -7.09 12.17 -7.18
N LEU A 23 -7.84 11.43 -6.37
CA LEU A 23 -7.35 10.26 -5.67
C LEU A 23 -7.54 9.02 -6.53
N ILE A 24 -6.46 8.32 -6.84
CA ILE A 24 -6.47 7.09 -7.62
C ILE A 24 -6.03 5.93 -6.75
N GLY A 25 -6.88 4.90 -6.63
CA GLY A 25 -6.55 3.66 -5.93
C GLY A 25 -5.94 2.63 -6.88
N LEU A 26 -4.83 2.04 -6.46
CA LEU A 26 -4.25 0.87 -7.13
C LEU A 26 -4.71 -0.39 -6.39
N PRO A 27 -5.36 -1.35 -7.06
CA PRO A 27 -5.86 -2.56 -6.41
C PRO A 27 -4.71 -3.43 -5.90
N SER A 28 -4.93 -4.08 -4.76
CA SER A 28 -4.01 -5.10 -4.25
C SER A 28 -4.22 -6.44 -4.96
N SER A 29 -3.20 -7.30 -4.91
CA SER A 29 -3.30 -8.71 -5.34
C SER A 29 -3.82 -9.65 -4.24
N GLY A 30 -3.98 -9.15 -3.02
CA GLY A 30 -4.35 -9.90 -1.83
C GLY A 30 -3.92 -9.17 -0.56
N ILE A 31 -3.61 -9.91 0.49
CA ILE A 31 -3.21 -9.37 1.80
C ILE A 31 -1.85 -8.66 1.72
N HIS A 32 -1.04 -8.95 0.71
CA HIS A 32 0.34 -8.53 0.58
C HIS A 32 1.18 -8.99 1.78
N SER A 33 1.87 -8.07 2.46
CA SER A 33 2.74 -8.39 3.61
C SER A 33 2.24 -7.78 4.93
N ASN A 34 0.95 -7.40 4.99
CA ASN A 34 0.36 -6.77 6.18
C ASN A 34 -0.86 -7.53 6.70
N GLY A 35 -1.12 -7.42 8.00
CA GLY A 35 -2.32 -7.98 8.61
C GLY A 35 -2.27 -9.48 8.90
N TYR A 36 -1.14 -10.16 8.71
CA TYR A 36 -1.02 -11.60 8.94
C TYR A 36 -1.28 -12.03 10.38
N SER A 37 -1.04 -11.19 11.37
CA SER A 37 -1.40 -11.50 12.76
C SER A 37 -2.90 -11.73 12.92
N LEU A 38 -3.72 -10.89 12.28
CA LEU A 38 -5.18 -11.05 12.29
C LEU A 38 -5.60 -12.28 11.47
N VAL A 39 -5.03 -12.46 10.28
CA VAL A 39 -5.32 -13.62 9.41
C VAL A 39 -5.04 -14.93 10.15
N ARG A 40 -3.87 -15.06 10.76
CA ARG A 40 -3.49 -16.24 11.54
C ARG A 40 -4.44 -16.46 12.72
N HIS A 41 -4.85 -15.39 13.37
CA HIS A 41 -5.80 -15.48 14.48
C HIS A 41 -7.17 -15.98 14.01
N VAL A 42 -7.72 -15.41 12.93
CA VAL A 42 -9.05 -15.74 12.39
C VAL A 42 -9.07 -17.18 11.85
N LEU A 43 -8.01 -17.60 11.16
CA LEU A 43 -7.91 -18.96 10.58
C LEU A 43 -7.35 -19.99 11.56
N GLY A 44 -7.03 -19.60 12.79
CA GLY A 44 -6.50 -20.50 13.81
C GLY A 44 -5.08 -21.02 13.53
N ILE A 45 -4.31 -20.37 12.66
CA ILE A 45 -2.97 -20.77 12.25
C ILE A 45 -1.97 -20.41 13.34
N LYS A 46 -1.46 -21.40 14.03
CA LYS A 46 -0.42 -21.25 15.08
C LYS A 46 0.92 -21.80 14.63
N THR A 47 0.92 -22.80 13.78
CA THR A 47 2.09 -23.53 13.29
C THR A 47 2.03 -23.68 11.77
N ASP A 48 3.15 -24.10 11.16
CA ASP A 48 3.20 -24.44 9.74
C ASP A 48 2.30 -25.66 9.42
N ALA A 49 2.09 -26.55 10.38
CA ALA A 49 1.19 -27.67 10.19
C ALA A 49 -0.27 -27.22 10.04
N ASP A 50 -0.70 -26.21 10.81
CA ASP A 50 -2.05 -25.65 10.70
C ASP A 50 -2.25 -25.00 9.32
N PHE A 51 -1.24 -24.26 8.82
CA PHE A 51 -1.26 -23.67 7.49
C PHE A 51 -1.39 -24.73 6.39
N ASN A 52 -0.63 -25.83 6.49
CA ASN A 52 -0.66 -26.93 5.51
C ASN A 52 -1.99 -27.71 5.50
N GLN A 53 -2.83 -27.54 6.51
CA GLN A 53 -4.17 -28.15 6.56
C GLN A 53 -5.25 -27.27 5.89
N LEU A 54 -4.94 -26.02 5.58
CA LEU A 54 -5.87 -25.18 4.84
C LEU A 54 -6.11 -25.70 3.42
N PRO A 55 -7.29 -25.45 2.84
CA PRO A 55 -7.51 -25.69 1.42
C PRO A 55 -6.43 -25.02 0.56
N ILE A 56 -6.01 -25.69 -0.52
CA ILE A 56 -4.92 -25.18 -1.37
C ILE A 56 -5.19 -23.78 -1.92
N GLU A 57 -6.44 -23.48 -2.25
CA GLU A 57 -6.85 -22.15 -2.74
C GLU A 57 -6.64 -21.05 -1.70
N GLU A 58 -6.85 -21.37 -0.41
CA GLU A 58 -6.58 -20.44 0.69
C GLU A 58 -5.08 -20.22 0.90
N GLN A 59 -4.29 -21.30 0.84
CA GLN A 59 -2.83 -21.23 0.92
C GLN A 59 -2.27 -20.35 -0.20
N GLU A 60 -2.69 -20.57 -1.45
CA GLU A 60 -2.29 -19.77 -2.60
C GLU A 60 -2.68 -18.29 -2.46
N THR A 61 -3.89 -18.03 -1.96
CA THR A 61 -4.37 -16.68 -1.71
C THR A 61 -3.52 -15.95 -0.65
N LEU A 62 -3.18 -16.65 0.43
CA LEU A 62 -2.35 -16.11 1.51
C LEU A 62 -0.90 -15.88 1.09
N LEU A 63 -0.37 -16.73 0.22
CA LEU A 63 1.01 -16.65 -0.26
C LEU A 63 1.17 -15.77 -1.50
N LYS A 64 0.07 -15.23 -2.04
CA LYS A 64 0.12 -14.41 -3.26
C LYS A 64 1.05 -13.22 -3.08
N PRO A 65 2.07 -13.06 -3.94
CA PRO A 65 3.04 -11.98 -3.79
C PRO A 65 2.40 -10.61 -4.06
N THR A 66 2.96 -9.58 -3.42
CA THR A 66 2.61 -8.18 -3.67
C THR A 66 2.85 -7.81 -5.13
N ASN A 67 1.90 -7.12 -5.75
CA ASN A 67 2.08 -6.58 -7.09
C ASN A 67 3.24 -5.58 -7.14
N LEU A 68 4.00 -5.63 -8.21
CA LEU A 68 5.08 -4.68 -8.48
C LEU A 68 4.52 -3.44 -9.19
N TYR A 69 4.15 -2.43 -8.44
CA TYR A 69 3.56 -1.19 -8.96
C TYR A 69 4.57 -0.25 -9.62
N ALA A 70 5.86 -0.43 -9.34
CA ALA A 70 6.92 0.49 -9.79
C ALA A 70 6.88 0.76 -11.30
N LYS A 71 6.68 -0.27 -12.11
CA LYS A 71 6.63 -0.14 -13.59
C LYS A 71 5.49 0.77 -14.07
N SER A 72 4.35 0.74 -13.38
CA SER A 72 3.17 1.55 -13.74
C SER A 72 3.24 2.96 -13.18
N VAL A 73 3.81 3.13 -11.99
CA VAL A 73 3.81 4.39 -11.25
C VAL A 73 5.00 5.28 -11.62
N TRP A 74 6.17 4.68 -11.87
CA TRP A 74 7.39 5.43 -12.14
C TRP A 74 7.31 6.42 -13.33
N PRO A 75 6.73 6.05 -14.50
CA PRO A 75 6.58 6.99 -15.59
C PRO A 75 5.73 8.21 -15.22
N LEU A 76 4.70 8.02 -14.40
CA LEU A 76 3.82 9.09 -13.95
C LEU A 76 4.51 10.03 -12.94
N ILE A 77 5.38 9.48 -12.08
CA ILE A 77 6.23 10.28 -11.20
C ILE A 77 7.19 11.11 -12.03
N ALA A 78 7.88 10.50 -12.99
CA ALA A 78 8.85 11.18 -13.85
C ALA A 78 8.22 12.30 -14.69
N GLN A 79 6.94 12.20 -15.04
CA GLN A 79 6.16 13.23 -15.73
C GLN A 79 5.62 14.34 -14.80
N GLY A 80 5.80 14.19 -13.48
CA GLY A 80 5.22 15.13 -12.50
C GLY A 80 3.70 15.02 -12.35
N SER A 81 3.09 13.92 -12.81
CA SER A 81 1.63 13.71 -12.74
C SER A 81 1.15 13.27 -11.36
N ILE A 82 2.07 12.80 -10.50
CA ILE A 82 1.77 12.34 -9.14
C ILE A 82 2.34 13.34 -8.14
N GLN A 83 1.50 13.85 -7.25
CA GLN A 83 1.90 14.80 -6.22
C GLN A 83 2.36 14.10 -4.94
N SER A 84 1.70 13.00 -4.57
CA SER A 84 2.01 12.22 -3.38
C SER A 84 1.47 10.80 -3.50
N MET A 85 1.89 9.92 -2.60
CA MET A 85 1.42 8.54 -2.52
C MET A 85 1.23 8.11 -1.08
N ALA A 86 0.24 7.27 -0.83
CA ALA A 86 0.04 6.59 0.45
C ALA A 86 0.02 5.07 0.26
N HIS A 87 0.78 4.36 1.07
CA HIS A 87 0.69 2.91 1.17
C HIS A 87 -0.34 2.56 2.24
N ILE A 88 -1.44 1.97 1.82
CA ILE A 88 -2.52 1.59 2.72
C ILE A 88 -2.17 0.29 3.42
N THR A 89 -2.03 0.36 4.75
CA THR A 89 -1.66 -0.73 5.65
C THR A 89 -2.68 -0.87 6.79
N GLY A 90 -2.27 -1.37 7.95
CA GLY A 90 -3.16 -1.71 9.08
C GLY A 90 -4.11 -0.61 9.56
N GLY A 91 -3.75 0.67 9.41
CA GLY A 91 -4.62 1.80 9.75
C GLY A 91 -5.68 2.15 8.69
N GLY A 92 -5.73 1.42 7.58
CA GLY A 92 -6.67 1.65 6.48
C GLY A 92 -6.53 3.04 5.86
N LEU A 93 -7.58 3.48 5.17
CA LEU A 93 -7.61 4.80 4.52
C LEU A 93 -7.53 5.94 5.55
N ILE A 94 -8.18 5.77 6.70
CA ILE A 94 -8.32 6.82 7.73
C ILE A 94 -6.96 7.25 8.28
N GLU A 95 -6.04 6.31 8.51
CA GLU A 95 -4.74 6.63 9.10
C GLU A 95 -3.63 6.82 8.06
N ASN A 96 -3.74 6.19 6.89
CA ASN A 96 -2.66 6.22 5.91
C ASN A 96 -2.79 7.38 4.91
N LEU A 97 -4.00 7.72 4.45
CA LEU A 97 -4.18 8.87 3.55
C LEU A 97 -3.70 10.20 4.13
N PRO A 98 -3.95 10.54 5.41
CA PRO A 98 -3.48 11.81 5.97
C PRO A 98 -1.96 12.00 5.96
N ARG A 99 -1.20 10.95 5.75
CA ARG A 99 0.27 11.01 5.61
C ARG A 99 0.72 11.52 4.23
N ALA A 100 -0.17 11.43 3.24
CA ALA A 100 0.09 11.84 1.86
C ALA A 100 -0.19 13.32 1.59
N TYR A 101 -0.72 14.08 2.55
CA TYR A 101 -0.99 15.51 2.40
C TYR A 101 -0.81 16.25 3.73
N THR A 102 -0.43 17.54 3.64
CA THR A 102 -0.21 18.38 4.83
C THR A 102 -1.43 19.24 5.19
N ASN A 103 -2.31 19.52 4.23
CA ASN A 103 -3.45 20.38 4.43
C ASN A 103 -4.72 19.58 4.77
N LYS A 104 -5.22 19.75 6.00
CA LYS A 104 -6.44 19.08 6.49
C LYS A 104 -7.72 19.38 5.70
N SER A 105 -7.68 20.39 4.82
CA SER A 105 -8.83 20.77 3.97
C SER A 105 -8.97 19.92 2.70
N VAL A 106 -7.99 19.11 2.37
CA VAL A 106 -7.92 18.36 1.10
C VAL A 106 -8.93 17.22 1.04
N CYS A 107 -9.30 16.62 2.16
CA CYS A 107 -10.22 15.46 2.22
C CYS A 107 -11.58 15.80 2.86
N ARG A 108 -12.13 16.98 2.58
CA ARG A 108 -13.52 17.30 2.92
C ARG A 108 -14.36 17.22 1.64
N ASN A 109 -14.84 16.02 1.36
CA ASN A 109 -16.10 15.75 0.63
C ASN A 109 -16.47 14.28 0.82
#